data_cdcc85c8f5d4d621938ae0e78d6db841
#
_entry.id   cdcc85c8f5d4d621938ae0e78d6db841
#
_cell.length_a   1.000
_cell.length_b   1.000
_cell.length_c   1.000
_cell.angle_alpha   90.00
_cell.angle_beta   90.00
_cell.angle_gamma   90.00
#
_symmetry.space_group_name_H-M   'P 1'
#
loop_
_entity.id
_entity.type
_entity.pdbx_description
1 polymer ?
#
loop_
_entity_poly.entity_id
_entity_poly.type
_entity_poly.pdbx_seq_one_letter_code
_entity_poly.pdbx_strand_id
1 'polypeptide(L)'
;MNVSRKPVSIVSFNSNLGLIEPAPGKEPGVKKLPEWLRKFGFFDLVDHQEEIGLEPPPYSMYLDPVSDMRNTDSIAAYAKQQALIIQDVISRKHFALVLGGDCSIIIGNALALKQLGDYRLFFIDGHTDFMWPSLSSTHGVAGMDLAIVTGYGHDKLSNIHQLAPYFKEQNVWCVGNREYDISYIAAIENTAIHYYDLKTLRQSGIPGSISSFFASLASGPADGFWVHLDVDVLDPLIMPAVDSPDPGGLSYPELNMMLESLLSHPQCTGLEITILDPDRDPDGKIVREFILEAGAAIQRSLAKE
;
A
#
# COMPACT_ATOMS: atom_id res chain seq x y z
N MET A 1 28.17 12.90 -5.11
CA MET A 1 27.78 13.28 -3.72
C MET A 1 27.21 12.03 -3.12
N ASN A 2 27.82 11.47 -2.06
CA ASN A 2 27.22 10.36 -1.33
C ASN A 2 25.93 10.88 -0.70
N VAL A 3 24.79 10.45 -1.22
CA VAL A 3 23.51 10.73 -0.59
C VAL A 3 23.42 9.80 0.62
N SER A 4 23.61 10.35 1.82
CA SER A 4 23.41 9.58 3.07
C SER A 4 21.99 9.03 3.05
N ARG A 5 21.86 7.71 3.08
CA ARG A 5 20.54 7.05 3.13
C ARG A 5 19.81 7.41 4.45
N LYS A 6 18.50 7.50 4.36
CA LYS A 6 17.65 7.83 5.52
C LYS A 6 17.70 6.68 6.54
N PRO A 7 17.73 6.96 7.85
CA PRO A 7 17.47 5.94 8.87
C PRO A 7 16.07 5.34 8.66
N VAL A 8 15.91 4.04 8.92
CA VAL A 8 14.62 3.36 8.74
C VAL A 8 13.89 3.29 10.07
N SER A 9 12.60 3.62 10.07
CA SER A 9 11.66 3.30 11.15
C SER A 9 10.71 2.23 10.63
N ILE A 10 10.63 1.08 11.31
CA ILE A 10 9.61 0.07 11.03
C ILE A 10 8.34 0.46 11.77
N VAL A 11 7.24 0.60 11.05
CA VAL A 11 5.94 0.98 11.60
C VAL A 11 4.94 -0.15 11.35
N SER A 12 4.28 -0.63 12.40
CA SER A 12 3.28 -1.70 12.32
C SER A 12 1.87 -1.16 12.49
N PHE A 13 1.04 -1.31 11.47
CA PHE A 13 -0.38 -0.94 11.48
C PHE A 13 -1.25 -2.18 11.28
N ASN A 14 -1.59 -2.85 12.36
CA ASN A 14 -2.20 -4.18 12.41
C ASN A 14 -3.71 -4.18 12.04
N SER A 15 -4.12 -3.43 11.00
CA SER A 15 -5.53 -3.31 10.61
C SER A 15 -6.04 -4.53 9.83
N ASN A 16 -7.31 -4.83 10.00
CA ASN A 16 -8.11 -5.69 9.12
C ASN A 16 -9.49 -5.07 8.87
N LEU A 17 -9.64 -3.78 9.18
CA LEU A 17 -10.92 -3.06 9.17
C LEU A 17 -11.48 -2.85 7.75
N GLY A 18 -10.61 -2.82 6.74
CA GLY A 18 -10.97 -2.62 5.34
C GLY A 18 -11.53 -3.86 4.65
N LEU A 19 -11.36 -5.05 5.25
CA LEU A 19 -11.77 -6.33 4.66
C LEU A 19 -13.05 -6.88 5.32
N ILE A 20 -13.77 -7.73 4.58
CA ILE A 20 -14.87 -8.52 5.13
C ILE A 20 -14.34 -9.81 5.78
N GLU A 21 -15.14 -10.39 6.67
CA GLU A 21 -14.82 -11.70 7.24
C GLU A 21 -14.79 -12.80 6.16
N PRO A 22 -13.72 -13.62 6.12
CA PRO A 22 -13.61 -14.70 5.14
C PRO A 22 -14.58 -15.87 5.39
N ALA A 23 -15.12 -15.96 6.58
CA ALA A 23 -16.19 -16.85 6.99
C ALA A 23 -16.90 -16.28 8.22
N PRO A 24 -18.18 -16.61 8.47
CA PRO A 24 -18.93 -16.06 9.58
C PRO A 24 -18.20 -16.15 10.92
N GLY A 25 -17.95 -14.99 11.55
CA GLY A 25 -17.24 -14.87 12.83
C GLY A 25 -15.73 -15.06 12.78
N LYS A 26 -15.12 -15.16 11.58
CA LYS A 26 -13.67 -15.25 11.41
C LYS A 26 -13.13 -13.92 10.88
N GLU A 27 -12.36 -13.21 11.67
CA GLU A 27 -11.69 -12.00 11.22
C GLU A 27 -10.61 -12.30 10.16
N PRO A 28 -10.35 -11.38 9.20
CA PRO A 28 -9.20 -11.48 8.29
C PRO A 28 -7.88 -11.55 9.04
N GLY A 29 -7.03 -12.49 8.65
CA GLY A 29 -5.75 -12.75 9.31
C GLY A 29 -4.66 -11.72 8.99
N VAL A 30 -4.86 -10.86 8.01
CA VAL A 30 -3.88 -9.85 7.55
C VAL A 30 -3.37 -8.95 8.67
N LYS A 31 -4.15 -8.70 9.73
CA LYS A 31 -3.69 -7.95 10.90
C LYS A 31 -2.46 -8.56 11.59
N LYS A 32 -2.17 -9.83 11.35
CA LYS A 32 -1.03 -10.55 11.91
C LYS A 32 0.24 -10.42 11.05
N LEU A 33 0.17 -9.75 9.90
CA LEU A 33 1.29 -9.62 8.97
C LEU A 33 2.58 -9.10 9.65
N PRO A 34 2.58 -8.00 10.43
CA PRO A 34 3.80 -7.50 11.05
C PRO A 34 4.45 -8.53 11.98
N GLU A 35 3.67 -9.19 12.84
CA GLU A 35 4.17 -10.21 13.75
C GLU A 35 4.64 -11.48 13.00
N TRP A 36 4.03 -11.79 11.87
CA TRP A 36 4.46 -12.91 11.03
C TRP A 36 5.81 -12.63 10.36
N LEU A 37 5.98 -11.43 9.81
CA LEU A 37 7.26 -10.97 9.28
C LEU A 37 8.35 -10.95 10.37
N ARG A 38 8.04 -10.48 11.57
CA ARG A 38 8.94 -10.49 12.74
C ARG A 38 9.36 -11.92 13.08
N LYS A 39 8.41 -12.81 13.22
CA LYS A 39 8.65 -14.22 13.58
C LYS A 39 9.60 -14.92 12.61
N PHE A 40 9.58 -14.54 11.34
CA PHE A 40 10.42 -15.15 10.31
C PHE A 40 11.65 -14.32 9.93
N GLY A 41 12.01 -13.30 10.73
CA GLY A 41 13.30 -12.63 10.67
C GLY A 41 13.38 -11.41 9.75
N PHE A 42 12.27 -10.92 9.24
CA PHE A 42 12.28 -9.71 8.39
C PHE A 42 12.80 -8.48 9.14
N PHE A 43 12.45 -8.33 10.42
CA PHE A 43 12.92 -7.22 11.24
C PHE A 43 14.43 -7.27 11.48
N ASP A 44 15.01 -8.47 11.60
CA ASP A 44 16.46 -8.65 11.73
C ASP A 44 17.20 -8.42 10.40
N LEU A 45 16.50 -8.60 9.27
CA LEU A 45 17.05 -8.41 7.94
C LEU A 45 17.25 -6.92 7.60
N VAL A 46 16.32 -6.05 8.01
CA VAL A 46 16.34 -4.62 7.68
C VAL A 46 16.99 -3.83 8.80
N ASP A 47 18.15 -3.17 8.53
CA ASP A 47 18.77 -2.24 9.49
C ASP A 47 17.81 -1.07 9.77
N HIS A 48 17.35 -0.95 11.02
CA HIS A 48 16.37 0.06 11.42
C HIS A 48 16.73 0.68 12.77
N GLN A 49 16.23 1.88 13.03
CA GLN A 49 16.53 2.66 14.25
C GLN A 49 15.50 2.43 15.35
N GLU A 50 14.26 2.15 14.96
CA GLU A 50 13.14 2.02 15.90
C GLU A 50 12.01 1.20 15.31
N GLU A 51 11.15 0.73 16.17
CA GLU A 51 9.91 0.05 15.87
C GLU A 51 8.75 0.77 16.54
N ILE A 52 7.71 1.07 15.77
CA ILE A 52 6.53 1.79 16.23
C ILE A 52 5.30 0.95 15.90
N GLY A 53 4.44 0.68 16.85
CA GLY A 53 3.18 -0.02 16.67
C GLY A 53 1.98 0.86 16.98
N LEU A 54 0.89 0.65 16.28
CA LEU A 54 -0.42 1.24 16.59
C LEU A 54 -1.49 0.17 16.50
N GLU A 55 -2.16 -0.09 17.62
CA GLU A 55 -3.26 -1.05 17.66
C GLU A 55 -4.51 -0.49 16.98
N PRO A 56 -5.15 -1.26 16.10
CA PRO A 56 -6.38 -0.84 15.44
C PRO A 56 -7.57 -0.90 16.40
N PRO A 57 -8.66 -0.17 16.11
CA PRO A 57 -9.94 -0.42 16.72
C PRO A 57 -10.38 -1.88 16.54
N PRO A 58 -11.28 -2.39 17.43
CA PRO A 58 -11.81 -3.74 17.28
C PRO A 58 -12.45 -3.95 15.91
N TYR A 59 -12.18 -5.11 15.31
CA TYR A 59 -12.78 -5.50 14.04
C TYR A 59 -14.31 -5.63 14.16
N SER A 60 -15.03 -5.22 13.13
CA SER A 60 -16.45 -5.46 13.01
C SER A 60 -16.87 -5.54 11.54
N MET A 61 -18.10 -6.04 11.30
CA MET A 61 -18.73 -6.04 9.99
C MET A 61 -19.75 -4.89 9.85
N TYR A 62 -19.65 -3.87 10.70
CA TYR A 62 -20.58 -2.75 10.70
C TYR A 62 -20.55 -2.00 9.37
N LEU A 63 -21.68 -1.90 8.71
CA LEU A 63 -21.90 -1.09 7.52
C LEU A 63 -22.42 0.28 7.96
N ASP A 64 -21.68 1.33 7.69
CA ASP A 64 -22.12 2.70 8.00
C ASP A 64 -23.24 3.13 7.04
N PRO A 65 -24.45 3.44 7.55
CA PRO A 65 -25.58 3.76 6.71
C PRO A 65 -25.46 5.11 5.97
N VAL A 66 -24.47 5.93 6.32
CA VAL A 66 -24.23 7.24 5.70
C VAL A 66 -23.28 7.13 4.53
N SER A 67 -22.19 6.41 4.69
CA SER A 67 -21.16 6.26 3.66
C SER A 67 -21.36 5.02 2.79
N ASP A 68 -22.20 4.08 3.22
CA ASP A 68 -22.36 2.76 2.61
C ASP A 68 -21.05 1.95 2.54
N MET A 69 -20.12 2.22 3.46
CA MET A 69 -18.84 1.53 3.60
C MET A 69 -18.69 0.92 5.00
N ARG A 70 -17.95 -0.20 5.09
CA ARG A 70 -17.73 -0.87 6.38
C ARG A 70 -16.70 -0.12 7.23
N ASN A 71 -16.95 -0.11 8.53
CA ASN A 71 -16.04 0.41 9.56
C ASN A 71 -15.55 1.87 9.34
N THR A 72 -16.26 2.67 8.57
CA THR A 72 -15.85 4.01 8.12
C THR A 72 -15.34 4.89 9.27
N ASP A 73 -16.10 5.00 10.37
CA ASP A 73 -15.72 5.85 11.51
C ASP A 73 -14.49 5.30 12.25
N SER A 74 -14.36 3.98 12.35
CA SER A 74 -13.19 3.31 12.96
C SER A 74 -11.93 3.53 12.12
N ILE A 75 -12.04 3.37 10.79
CA ILE A 75 -10.94 3.62 9.86
C ILE A 75 -10.54 5.09 9.88
N ALA A 76 -11.51 6.02 9.87
CA ALA A 76 -11.21 7.46 9.96
C ALA A 76 -10.51 7.84 11.27
N ALA A 77 -10.92 7.24 12.39
CA ALA A 77 -10.27 7.47 13.69
C ALA A 77 -8.84 6.90 13.70
N TYR A 78 -8.64 5.71 13.15
CA TYR A 78 -7.35 5.06 13.05
C TYR A 78 -6.41 5.81 12.11
N ALA A 79 -6.89 6.22 10.93
CA ALA A 79 -6.12 7.00 9.95
C ALA A 79 -5.56 8.31 10.52
N LYS A 80 -6.31 8.99 11.39
CA LYS A 80 -5.82 10.19 12.09
C LYS A 80 -4.65 9.91 13.01
N GLN A 81 -4.65 8.77 13.70
CA GLN A 81 -3.55 8.37 14.59
C GLN A 81 -2.32 7.90 13.78
N GLN A 82 -2.56 7.12 12.71
CA GLN A 82 -1.51 6.73 11.76
C GLN A 82 -0.81 7.97 11.18
N ALA A 83 -1.59 8.98 10.78
CA ALA A 83 -1.05 10.21 10.21
C ALA A 83 -0.06 10.93 11.14
N LEU A 84 -0.33 10.98 12.44
CA LEU A 84 0.57 11.59 13.42
C LEU A 84 1.91 10.85 13.50
N ILE A 85 1.88 9.51 13.46
CA ILE A 85 3.09 8.67 13.50
C ILE A 85 3.92 8.87 12.23
N ILE A 86 3.30 8.80 11.06
CA ILE A 86 4.00 8.97 9.78
C ILE A 86 4.57 10.36 9.63
N GLN A 87 3.85 11.40 10.07
CA GLN A 87 4.37 12.77 10.11
C GLN A 87 5.62 12.89 10.97
N ASP A 88 5.62 12.31 12.16
CA ASP A 88 6.79 12.33 13.06
C ASP A 88 7.99 11.63 12.39
N VAL A 89 7.80 10.43 11.86
CA VAL A 89 8.84 9.66 11.16
C VAL A 89 9.44 10.45 10.00
N ILE A 90 8.62 10.99 9.10
CA ILE A 90 9.08 11.74 7.93
C ILE A 90 9.73 13.07 8.33
N SER A 91 9.18 13.79 9.32
CA SER A 91 9.75 15.06 9.82
C SER A 91 11.14 14.89 10.40
N ARG A 92 11.42 13.73 10.99
CA ARG A 92 12.77 13.34 11.44
C ARG A 92 13.68 12.86 10.30
N LYS A 93 13.19 12.91 9.06
CA LYS A 93 13.90 12.43 7.85
C LYS A 93 14.23 10.93 7.87
N HIS A 94 13.44 10.14 8.57
CA HIS A 94 13.49 8.69 8.48
C HIS A 94 12.71 8.20 7.26
N PHE A 95 13.09 7.03 6.76
CA PHE A 95 12.30 6.25 5.82
C PHE A 95 11.25 5.47 6.61
N ALA A 96 9.99 5.59 6.25
CA ALA A 96 8.91 4.85 6.89
C ALA A 96 8.71 3.50 6.16
N LEU A 97 9.12 2.39 6.81
CA LEU A 97 8.78 1.05 6.36
C LEU A 97 7.54 0.60 7.13
N VAL A 98 6.39 0.73 6.49
CA VAL A 98 5.09 0.40 7.08
C VAL A 98 4.73 -1.04 6.76
N LEU A 99 4.51 -1.82 7.80
CA LEU A 99 4.04 -3.19 7.70
C LEU A 99 2.57 -3.19 8.14
N GLY A 100 1.70 -3.49 7.23
CA GLY A 100 0.30 -3.31 7.44
C GLY A 100 -0.46 -4.59 7.68
N GLY A 101 -1.73 -4.43 7.68
CA GLY A 101 -2.76 -5.40 7.55
C GLY A 101 -3.40 -5.27 6.17
N ASP A 102 -4.58 -4.67 6.11
CA ASP A 102 -5.29 -4.41 4.87
C ASP A 102 -4.91 -3.05 4.23
N CYS A 103 -5.24 -2.86 2.95
CA CYS A 103 -4.86 -1.69 2.16
C CYS A 103 -5.46 -0.36 2.66
N SER A 104 -6.53 -0.39 3.47
CA SER A 104 -7.12 0.84 4.03
C SER A 104 -6.15 1.67 4.88
N ILE A 105 -5.01 1.11 5.32
CA ILE A 105 -3.97 1.85 6.05
C ILE A 105 -3.34 2.98 5.22
N ILE A 106 -3.38 2.89 3.90
CA ILE A 106 -2.89 3.96 3.02
C ILE A 106 -3.59 5.29 3.31
N ILE A 107 -4.84 5.27 3.78
CA ILE A 107 -5.62 6.50 4.06
C ILE A 107 -4.91 7.35 5.12
N GLY A 108 -4.41 6.72 6.18
CA GLY A 108 -3.64 7.43 7.22
C GLY A 108 -2.28 7.92 6.72
N ASN A 109 -1.59 7.11 5.92
CA ASN A 109 -0.31 7.46 5.33
C ASN A 109 -0.46 8.62 4.33
N ALA A 110 -1.48 8.56 3.47
CA ALA A 110 -1.81 9.61 2.51
C ALA A 110 -2.21 10.93 3.20
N LEU A 111 -2.98 10.85 4.28
CA LEU A 111 -3.34 12.02 5.10
C LEU A 111 -2.08 12.69 5.70
N ALA A 112 -1.13 11.92 6.20
CA ALA A 112 0.13 12.42 6.72
C ALA A 112 0.93 13.16 5.63
N LEU A 113 1.09 12.51 4.47
CA LEU A 113 1.82 13.06 3.35
C LEU A 113 1.19 14.36 2.84
N LYS A 114 -0.15 14.40 2.75
CA LYS A 114 -0.89 15.61 2.37
C LYS A 114 -0.65 16.77 3.31
N GLN A 115 -0.51 16.52 4.60
CA GLN A 115 -0.24 17.55 5.60
C GLN A 115 1.22 18.04 5.57
N LEU A 116 2.14 17.21 5.05
CA LEU A 116 3.57 17.54 4.95
C LEU A 116 3.93 18.24 3.63
N GLY A 117 3.18 18.02 2.54
CA GLY A 117 3.51 18.63 1.26
C GLY A 117 2.81 18.02 0.05
N ASP A 118 3.46 18.14 -1.12
CA ASP A 118 2.98 17.59 -2.40
C ASP A 118 3.78 16.33 -2.74
N TYR A 119 3.19 15.17 -2.45
CA TYR A 119 3.80 13.86 -2.67
C TYR A 119 3.20 13.17 -3.89
N ARG A 120 3.96 12.20 -4.43
CA ARG A 120 3.48 11.29 -5.47
C ARG A 120 3.28 9.90 -4.87
N LEU A 121 2.45 9.10 -5.53
CA LEU A 121 2.16 7.73 -5.15
C LEU A 121 2.54 6.78 -6.29
N PHE A 122 3.31 5.75 -5.97
CA PHE A 122 3.51 4.60 -6.82
C PHE A 122 2.78 3.42 -6.19
N PHE A 123 1.65 3.05 -6.76
CA PHE A 123 0.70 2.07 -6.25
C PHE A 123 0.86 0.76 -7.02
N ILE A 124 1.36 -0.27 -6.35
CA ILE A 124 1.65 -1.59 -6.92
C ILE A 124 0.63 -2.58 -6.35
N ASP A 125 -0.28 -3.07 -7.22
CA ASP A 125 -1.44 -3.83 -6.78
C ASP A 125 -1.95 -4.74 -7.91
N GLY A 126 -2.49 -5.90 -7.57
CA GLY A 126 -3.16 -6.80 -8.52
C GLY A 126 -4.52 -6.29 -8.98
N HIS A 127 -5.12 -5.34 -8.24
CA HIS A 127 -6.40 -4.71 -8.50
C HIS A 127 -6.25 -3.21 -8.76
N THR A 128 -7.32 -2.53 -9.10
CA THR A 128 -7.29 -1.07 -9.23
C THR A 128 -7.53 -0.36 -7.90
N ASP A 129 -8.24 -1.01 -7.00
CA ASP A 129 -8.80 -0.45 -5.77
C ASP A 129 -9.44 0.93 -5.96
N PHE A 130 -9.89 1.14 -7.21
CA PHE A 130 -10.50 2.36 -7.69
C PHE A 130 -11.99 2.16 -7.94
N MET A 131 -12.69 1.94 -6.84
CA MET A 131 -14.15 1.76 -6.85
C MET A 131 -14.82 2.51 -5.70
N TRP A 132 -16.13 2.49 -5.67
CA TRP A 132 -16.98 3.06 -4.63
C TRP A 132 -18.12 2.11 -4.29
N PRO A 133 -18.90 2.34 -3.20
CA PRO A 133 -19.86 1.37 -2.68
C PRO A 133 -20.82 0.75 -3.70
N SER A 134 -21.29 1.52 -4.69
CA SER A 134 -22.22 0.98 -5.70
C SER A 134 -21.59 0.01 -6.69
N LEU A 135 -20.25 -0.06 -6.75
CA LEU A 135 -19.49 -1.03 -7.56
C LEU A 135 -18.98 -2.21 -6.71
N SER A 136 -18.94 -2.05 -5.39
CA SER A 136 -18.39 -3.05 -4.48
C SER A 136 -19.49 -3.99 -3.96
N SER A 137 -19.29 -5.29 -4.08
CA SER A 137 -20.18 -6.29 -3.46
C SER A 137 -19.90 -6.49 -1.98
N THR A 138 -18.74 -6.09 -1.49
CA THR A 138 -18.32 -6.28 -0.09
C THR A 138 -18.51 -5.05 0.76
N HIS A 139 -18.53 -3.86 0.16
CA HIS A 139 -18.47 -2.55 0.83
C HIS A 139 -17.22 -2.39 1.73
N GLY A 140 -16.21 -3.21 1.53
CA GLY A 140 -14.91 -3.12 2.21
C GLY A 140 -14.10 -1.95 1.69
N VAL A 141 -13.45 -1.22 2.60
CA VAL A 141 -12.69 -0.01 2.27
C VAL A 141 -11.37 -0.35 1.59
N ALA A 142 -10.82 -1.54 1.81
CA ALA A 142 -9.56 -1.95 1.19
C ALA A 142 -9.64 -1.89 -0.35
N GLY A 143 -10.71 -2.42 -0.97
CA GLY A 143 -10.89 -2.33 -2.42
C GLY A 143 -11.36 -0.96 -2.94
N MET A 144 -11.33 0.09 -2.12
CA MET A 144 -11.71 1.46 -2.47
C MET A 144 -10.62 2.48 -2.14
N ASP A 145 -9.50 2.04 -1.67
CA ASP A 145 -8.53 2.89 -1.01
C ASP A 145 -7.85 3.85 -1.98
N LEU A 146 -7.49 3.43 -3.20
CA LEU A 146 -6.95 4.31 -4.22
C LEU A 146 -7.94 5.40 -4.64
N ALA A 147 -9.23 5.04 -4.76
CA ALA A 147 -10.27 6.04 -5.03
C ALA A 147 -10.38 7.04 -3.87
N ILE A 148 -10.37 6.56 -2.63
CA ILE A 148 -10.47 7.41 -1.43
C ILE A 148 -9.30 8.38 -1.35
N VAL A 149 -8.06 7.92 -1.52
CA VAL A 149 -6.89 8.80 -1.37
C VAL A 149 -6.75 9.81 -2.51
N THR A 150 -7.42 9.56 -3.63
CA THR A 150 -7.51 10.51 -4.76
C THR A 150 -8.77 11.40 -4.72
N GLY A 151 -9.54 11.32 -3.63
CA GLY A 151 -10.63 12.26 -3.34
C GLY A 151 -12.03 11.78 -3.73
N TYR A 152 -12.18 10.51 -4.10
CA TYR A 152 -13.48 9.89 -4.39
C TYR A 152 -14.07 9.24 -3.13
N GLY A 153 -15.33 8.86 -3.22
CA GLY A 153 -16.04 8.25 -2.12
C GLY A 153 -16.57 9.26 -1.10
N HIS A 154 -16.85 8.80 0.11
CA HIS A 154 -17.49 9.62 1.13
C HIS A 154 -16.49 10.45 1.93
N ASP A 155 -16.81 11.71 2.22
CA ASP A 155 -15.97 12.69 2.95
C ASP A 155 -15.41 12.21 4.29
N LYS A 156 -16.07 11.26 4.95
CA LYS A 156 -15.56 10.67 6.19
C LYS A 156 -14.16 10.08 6.05
N LEU A 157 -13.82 9.55 4.86
CA LEU A 157 -12.51 8.97 4.56
C LEU A 157 -11.72 9.78 3.55
N SER A 158 -12.37 10.24 2.46
CA SER A 158 -11.68 10.94 1.38
C SER A 158 -11.36 12.41 1.71
N ASN A 159 -11.96 12.99 2.76
CA ASN A 159 -11.85 14.42 3.08
C ASN A 159 -11.58 14.69 4.57
N ILE A 160 -10.82 13.83 5.24
CA ILE A 160 -10.43 14.05 6.64
C ILE A 160 -9.68 15.39 6.75
N HIS A 161 -10.06 16.19 7.72
CA HIS A 161 -9.53 17.55 7.93
C HIS A 161 -9.76 18.52 6.74
N GLN A 162 -10.67 18.22 5.83
CA GLN A 162 -10.96 19.02 4.62
C GLN A 162 -9.75 19.13 3.68
N LEU A 163 -9.00 18.00 3.54
CA LEU A 163 -7.75 17.96 2.78
C LEU A 163 -7.85 17.19 1.44
N ALA A 164 -9.06 16.83 1.00
CA ALA A 164 -9.24 16.15 -0.28
C ALA A 164 -8.73 16.96 -1.48
N PRO A 165 -8.17 16.27 -2.48
CA PRO A 165 -7.64 14.91 -2.45
C PRO A 165 -6.31 14.84 -1.70
N TYR A 166 -5.96 13.67 -1.13
CA TYR A 166 -4.66 13.50 -0.50
C TYR A 166 -3.55 13.39 -1.55
N PHE A 167 -3.78 12.60 -2.60
CA PHE A 167 -2.97 12.61 -3.82
C PHE A 167 -3.79 13.16 -4.98
N LYS A 168 -3.18 14.04 -5.78
CA LYS A 168 -3.75 14.47 -7.06
C LYS A 168 -3.64 13.31 -8.04
N GLU A 169 -4.67 13.07 -8.87
CA GLU A 169 -4.68 11.96 -9.84
C GLU A 169 -3.42 11.91 -10.70
N GLN A 170 -3.00 13.05 -11.27
CA GLN A 170 -1.78 13.12 -12.09
C GLN A 170 -0.48 12.86 -11.33
N ASN A 171 -0.53 12.71 -10.01
CA ASN A 171 0.59 12.37 -9.14
C ASN A 171 0.59 10.88 -8.75
N VAL A 172 -0.29 10.07 -9.33
CA VAL A 172 -0.46 8.65 -9.00
C VAL A 172 -0.12 7.77 -10.19
N TRP A 173 0.70 6.75 -9.97
CA TRP A 173 0.96 5.63 -10.86
C TRP A 173 0.35 4.37 -10.25
N CYS A 174 -0.68 3.81 -10.89
CA CYS A 174 -1.30 2.55 -10.52
C CYS A 174 -0.79 1.47 -11.49
N VAL A 175 -0.10 0.46 -10.98
CA VAL A 175 0.58 -0.52 -11.80
C VAL A 175 0.36 -1.95 -11.31
N GLY A 176 0.24 -2.91 -12.24
CA GLY A 176 0.20 -4.32 -11.93
C GLY A 176 -1.20 -4.94 -11.98
N ASN A 177 -2.23 -4.12 -12.06
CA ASN A 177 -3.62 -4.59 -12.12
C ASN A 177 -3.84 -5.61 -13.23
N ARG A 178 -4.54 -6.67 -12.91
CA ARG A 178 -4.96 -7.73 -13.85
C ARG A 178 -6.43 -8.13 -13.71
N GLU A 179 -7.19 -7.39 -12.92
CA GLU A 179 -8.64 -7.47 -12.91
C GLU A 179 -9.18 -6.74 -14.16
N TYR A 180 -9.97 -7.43 -14.96
CA TYR A 180 -10.45 -6.88 -16.22
C TYR A 180 -11.97 -6.71 -16.26
N ASP A 181 -12.62 -6.52 -15.11
CA ASP A 181 -14.01 -6.11 -15.09
C ASP A 181 -14.16 -4.71 -15.70
N ILE A 182 -15.03 -4.62 -16.71
CA ILE A 182 -15.20 -3.40 -17.51
C ILE A 182 -15.60 -2.21 -16.64
N SER A 183 -16.38 -2.42 -15.60
CA SER A 183 -16.86 -1.34 -14.72
C SER A 183 -15.72 -0.75 -13.89
N TYR A 184 -14.81 -1.59 -13.39
CA TYR A 184 -13.66 -1.16 -12.60
C TYR A 184 -12.60 -0.46 -13.45
N ILE A 185 -12.31 -1.04 -14.63
CA ILE A 185 -11.35 -0.43 -15.56
C ILE A 185 -11.85 0.93 -16.06
N ALA A 186 -13.13 1.02 -16.47
CA ALA A 186 -13.69 2.27 -16.94
C ALA A 186 -13.66 3.38 -15.87
N ALA A 187 -13.72 3.02 -14.59
CA ALA A 187 -13.62 3.99 -13.50
C ALA A 187 -12.26 4.69 -13.47
N ILE A 188 -11.17 3.93 -13.50
CA ILE A 188 -9.80 4.47 -13.42
C ILE A 188 -9.34 5.08 -14.74
N GLU A 189 -9.70 4.52 -15.92
CA GLU A 189 -9.32 5.03 -17.23
C GLU A 189 -9.89 6.42 -17.55
N ASN A 190 -10.96 6.83 -16.87
CA ASN A 190 -11.55 8.16 -17.00
C ASN A 190 -10.91 9.21 -16.08
N THR A 191 -9.79 8.91 -15.46
CA THR A 191 -9.05 9.80 -14.56
C THR A 191 -7.74 10.28 -15.17
N ALA A 192 -7.02 11.15 -14.47
CA ALA A 192 -5.66 11.54 -14.80
C ALA A 192 -4.60 10.64 -14.13
N ILE A 193 -4.98 9.53 -13.49
CA ILE A 193 -4.07 8.53 -12.93
C ILE A 193 -3.28 7.86 -14.07
N HIS A 194 -1.98 7.71 -13.88
CA HIS A 194 -1.14 6.96 -14.79
C HIS A 194 -1.37 5.45 -14.57
N TYR A 195 -2.32 4.90 -15.30
CA TYR A 195 -2.74 3.51 -15.15
C TYR A 195 -1.99 2.59 -16.12
N TYR A 196 -1.31 1.60 -15.56
CA TYR A 196 -0.61 0.54 -16.29
C TYR A 196 -1.10 -0.83 -15.79
N ASP A 197 -2.10 -1.38 -16.47
CA ASP A 197 -2.44 -2.79 -16.23
C ASP A 197 -1.22 -3.68 -16.45
N LEU A 198 -1.25 -4.89 -15.92
CA LEU A 198 -0.09 -5.80 -15.99
C LEU A 198 0.36 -6.10 -17.44
N LYS A 199 -0.59 -6.17 -18.37
CA LYS A 199 -0.30 -6.38 -19.79
C LYS A 199 0.44 -5.19 -20.38
N THR A 200 -0.05 -3.98 -20.16
CA THR A 200 0.58 -2.73 -20.58
C THR A 200 1.95 -2.53 -19.92
N LEU A 201 2.05 -2.84 -18.62
CA LEU A 201 3.30 -2.79 -17.87
C LEU A 201 4.38 -3.69 -18.48
N ARG A 202 4.02 -4.93 -18.86
CA ARG A 202 4.94 -5.87 -19.50
C ARG A 202 5.28 -5.47 -20.93
N GLN A 203 4.34 -4.91 -21.69
CA GLN A 203 4.56 -4.44 -23.06
C GLN A 203 5.47 -3.20 -23.12
N SER A 204 5.25 -2.22 -22.25
CA SER A 204 6.08 -1.00 -22.16
C SER A 204 7.41 -1.25 -21.46
N GLY A 205 7.50 -2.33 -20.71
CA GLY A 205 8.62 -2.69 -19.85
C GLY A 205 8.58 -1.93 -18.50
N ILE A 206 8.83 -2.65 -17.42
CA ILE A 206 8.89 -2.08 -16.06
C ILE A 206 9.82 -0.86 -15.96
N PRO A 207 11.05 -0.87 -16.55
CA PRO A 207 11.91 0.31 -16.54
C PRO A 207 11.27 1.55 -17.20
N GLY A 208 10.41 1.36 -18.18
CA GLY A 208 9.71 2.46 -18.86
C GLY A 208 8.73 3.18 -17.95
N SER A 209 7.90 2.44 -17.21
CA SER A 209 6.95 3.01 -16.25
C SER A 209 7.66 3.74 -15.11
N ILE A 210 8.73 3.16 -14.57
CA ILE A 210 9.56 3.78 -13.52
C ILE A 210 10.24 5.06 -14.03
N SER A 211 10.78 5.04 -15.24
CA SER A 211 11.39 6.23 -15.85
C SER A 211 10.38 7.35 -16.06
N SER A 212 9.15 7.03 -16.47
CA SER A 212 8.05 7.98 -16.57
C SER A 212 7.71 8.59 -15.21
N PHE A 213 7.63 7.75 -14.17
CA PHE A 213 7.42 8.21 -12.80
C PHE A 213 8.51 9.18 -12.33
N PHE A 214 9.78 8.82 -12.49
CA PHE A 214 10.90 9.67 -12.09
C PHE A 214 10.98 10.97 -12.90
N ALA A 215 10.65 10.93 -14.20
CA ALA A 215 10.55 12.13 -15.01
C ALA A 215 9.51 13.10 -14.45
N SER A 216 8.41 12.58 -13.91
CA SER A 216 7.39 13.41 -13.27
C SER A 216 7.88 14.10 -12.00
N LEU A 217 8.72 13.43 -11.20
CA LEU A 217 9.34 14.04 -10.00
C LEU A 217 10.24 15.23 -10.37
N ALA A 218 10.90 15.16 -11.52
CA ALA A 218 11.77 16.22 -12.00
C ALA A 218 11.00 17.38 -12.67
N SER A 219 9.77 17.18 -13.09
CA SER A 219 8.99 18.16 -13.90
C SER A 219 8.21 19.18 -13.08
N GLY A 220 8.16 19.06 -11.76
CA GLY A 220 7.41 19.96 -10.88
C GLY A 220 7.79 19.80 -9.41
N PRO A 221 7.27 20.63 -8.53
CA PRO A 221 7.52 20.52 -7.10
C PRO A 221 6.98 19.17 -6.60
N ALA A 222 7.86 18.38 -5.97
CA ALA A 222 7.52 17.16 -5.28
C ALA A 222 8.41 17.04 -4.05
N ASP A 223 7.80 16.96 -2.87
CA ASP A 223 8.50 16.83 -1.61
C ASP A 223 9.03 15.39 -1.41
N GLY A 224 8.49 14.45 -2.19
CA GLY A 224 8.89 13.05 -2.21
C GLY A 224 7.82 12.18 -2.84
N PHE A 225 7.96 10.87 -2.62
CA PHE A 225 6.94 9.90 -3.02
C PHE A 225 6.83 8.74 -2.05
N TRP A 226 5.70 8.08 -2.12
CA TRP A 226 5.32 6.90 -1.36
C TRP A 226 5.15 5.72 -2.28
N VAL A 227 5.51 4.53 -1.79
CA VAL A 227 5.25 3.27 -2.48
C VAL A 227 4.23 2.47 -1.68
N HIS A 228 3.12 2.14 -2.31
CA HIS A 228 2.17 1.14 -1.82
C HIS A 228 2.46 -0.19 -2.50
N LEU A 229 2.52 -1.25 -1.73
CA LEU A 229 2.66 -2.62 -2.21
C LEU A 229 1.57 -3.49 -1.59
N ASP A 230 0.55 -3.79 -2.37
CA ASP A 230 -0.28 -4.95 -2.12
C ASP A 230 0.44 -6.19 -2.66
N VAL A 231 0.65 -7.20 -1.80
CA VAL A 231 1.39 -8.40 -2.20
C VAL A 231 0.58 -9.31 -3.12
N ASP A 232 -0.72 -9.07 -3.29
CA ASP A 232 -1.56 -9.81 -4.22
C ASP A 232 -1.25 -9.49 -5.70
N VAL A 233 -0.45 -8.45 -5.95
CA VAL A 233 0.13 -8.19 -7.27
C VAL A 233 0.96 -9.36 -7.77
N LEU A 234 1.52 -10.16 -6.87
CA LEU A 234 2.27 -11.38 -7.19
C LEU A 234 1.36 -12.49 -7.70
N ASP A 235 1.91 -13.37 -8.52
CA ASP A 235 1.19 -14.54 -8.99
C ASP A 235 0.79 -15.46 -7.81
N PRO A 236 -0.46 -15.95 -7.73
CA PRO A 236 -0.90 -16.84 -6.67
C PRO A 236 -0.12 -18.16 -6.55
N LEU A 237 0.65 -18.55 -7.58
CA LEU A 237 1.55 -19.71 -7.48
C LEU A 237 2.70 -19.47 -6.51
N ILE A 238 3.07 -18.21 -6.27
CA ILE A 238 4.14 -17.81 -5.35
C ILE A 238 3.63 -17.03 -4.14
N MET A 239 2.46 -16.38 -4.25
CA MET A 239 1.82 -15.63 -3.16
C MET A 239 0.33 -16.03 -3.02
N PRO A 240 0.02 -17.25 -2.62
CA PRO A 240 -1.37 -17.68 -2.38
C PRO A 240 -1.96 -17.16 -1.07
N ALA A 241 -1.15 -16.52 -0.21
CA ALA A 241 -1.55 -16.07 1.12
C ALA A 241 -2.14 -14.65 1.10
N VAL A 242 -3.12 -14.43 0.22
CA VAL A 242 -3.85 -13.18 0.02
C VAL A 242 -5.36 -13.45 -0.02
N ASP A 243 -6.19 -12.44 0.17
CA ASP A 243 -7.66 -12.63 0.19
C ASP A 243 -8.27 -12.73 -1.21
N SER A 244 -7.74 -12.00 -2.20
CA SER A 244 -8.26 -11.89 -3.56
C SER A 244 -7.20 -12.31 -4.61
N PRO A 245 -6.83 -13.61 -4.68
CA PRO A 245 -5.77 -14.07 -5.57
C PRO A 245 -6.26 -14.17 -7.02
N ASP A 246 -5.64 -13.41 -7.94
CA ASP A 246 -5.86 -13.49 -9.38
C ASP A 246 -4.66 -14.10 -10.12
N PRO A 247 -4.87 -15.04 -11.08
CA PRO A 247 -3.80 -15.68 -11.83
C PRO A 247 -3.01 -14.71 -12.72
N GLY A 248 -1.75 -15.03 -12.98
CA GLY A 248 -0.90 -14.34 -13.95
C GLY A 248 -0.19 -13.11 -13.40
N GLY A 249 -0.13 -12.94 -12.09
CA GLY A 249 0.51 -11.83 -11.40
C GLY A 249 2.01 -11.66 -11.70
N LEU A 250 2.65 -10.71 -11.01
CA LEU A 250 4.08 -10.49 -11.11
C LEU A 250 4.88 -11.67 -10.56
N SER A 251 6.03 -11.91 -11.15
CA SER A 251 7.09 -12.73 -10.53
C SER A 251 7.91 -11.89 -9.56
N TYR A 252 8.65 -12.54 -8.64
CA TYR A 252 9.60 -11.84 -7.76
C TYR A 252 10.65 -11.02 -8.51
N PRO A 253 11.28 -11.49 -9.61
CA PRO A 253 12.18 -10.65 -10.40
C PRO A 253 11.55 -9.37 -10.93
N GLU A 254 10.29 -9.41 -11.38
CA GLU A 254 9.55 -8.22 -11.84
C GLU A 254 9.28 -7.25 -10.69
N LEU A 255 8.81 -7.74 -9.55
CA LEU A 255 8.59 -6.94 -8.34
C LEU A 255 9.89 -6.34 -7.80
N ASN A 256 10.95 -7.15 -7.70
CA ASN A 256 12.24 -6.72 -7.18
C ASN A 256 12.87 -5.61 -8.02
N MET A 257 12.73 -5.67 -9.35
CA MET A 257 13.17 -4.61 -10.24
C MET A 257 12.49 -3.26 -9.93
N MET A 258 11.19 -3.28 -9.61
CA MET A 258 10.46 -2.08 -9.20
C MET A 258 10.93 -1.59 -7.83
N LEU A 259 10.96 -2.48 -6.83
CA LEU A 259 11.34 -2.14 -5.47
C LEU A 259 12.77 -1.57 -5.41
N GLU A 260 13.75 -2.24 -6.05
CA GLU A 260 15.13 -1.77 -6.06
C GLU A 260 15.26 -0.38 -6.70
N SER A 261 14.56 -0.13 -7.80
CA SER A 261 14.59 1.17 -8.46
C SER A 261 13.94 2.27 -7.61
N LEU A 262 12.74 1.99 -7.07
CA LEU A 262 11.97 2.99 -6.32
C LEU A 262 12.62 3.30 -4.96
N LEU A 263 12.97 2.27 -4.19
CA LEU A 263 13.47 2.47 -2.82
C LEU A 263 14.89 3.04 -2.78
N SER A 264 15.69 2.84 -3.83
CA SER A 264 17.01 3.47 -3.95
C SER A 264 16.94 4.96 -4.32
N HIS A 265 15.79 5.47 -4.72
CA HIS A 265 15.67 6.88 -5.10
C HIS A 265 15.62 7.79 -3.87
N PRO A 266 16.41 8.88 -3.80
CA PRO A 266 16.54 9.73 -2.60
C PRO A 266 15.22 10.42 -2.16
N GLN A 267 14.28 10.62 -3.08
CA GLN A 267 12.96 11.18 -2.75
C GLN A 267 11.95 10.13 -2.29
N CYS A 268 12.29 8.84 -2.26
CA CYS A 268 11.42 7.84 -1.65
C CYS A 268 11.33 8.09 -0.13
N THR A 269 10.12 8.26 0.39
CA THR A 269 9.90 8.58 1.81
C THR A 269 9.39 7.41 2.61
N GLY A 270 8.80 6.42 1.95
CA GLY A 270 8.33 5.21 2.60
C GLY A 270 7.80 4.17 1.64
N LEU A 271 7.66 2.98 2.18
CA LEU A 271 7.02 1.80 1.58
C LEU A 271 6.01 1.25 2.57
N GLU A 272 4.81 0.96 2.13
CA GLU A 272 3.88 0.14 2.88
C GLU A 272 3.67 -1.22 2.20
N ILE A 273 3.54 -2.29 3.00
CA ILE A 273 3.32 -3.66 2.55
C ILE A 273 2.04 -4.17 3.20
N THR A 274 1.09 -4.65 2.40
CA THR A 274 -0.25 -5.04 2.83
C THR A 274 -0.65 -6.44 2.34
N ILE A 275 -1.74 -6.97 2.88
CA ILE A 275 -2.54 -8.12 2.41
C ILE A 275 -1.96 -9.51 2.68
N LEU A 276 -0.66 -9.71 2.91
CA LEU A 276 -0.19 -11.05 3.30
C LEU A 276 -0.96 -11.55 4.53
N ASP A 277 -1.69 -12.66 4.38
CA ASP A 277 -2.53 -13.24 5.42
C ASP A 277 -1.89 -14.48 6.07
N PRO A 278 -1.37 -14.37 7.31
CA PRO A 278 -0.80 -15.49 8.03
C PRO A 278 -1.75 -16.68 8.24
N ASP A 279 -3.06 -16.47 8.25
CA ASP A 279 -4.03 -17.56 8.38
C ASP A 279 -4.10 -18.45 7.13
N ARG A 280 -3.53 -17.96 6.02
CA ARG A 280 -3.37 -18.69 4.74
C ARG A 280 -1.95 -19.24 4.53
N ASP A 281 -1.04 -18.96 5.47
CA ASP A 281 0.36 -19.41 5.47
C ASP A 281 0.74 -20.07 6.84
N PRO A 282 0.03 -21.10 7.29
CA PRO A 282 0.14 -21.60 8.66
C PRO A 282 1.52 -22.16 9.02
N ASP A 283 2.28 -22.64 8.05
CA ASP A 283 3.64 -23.15 8.22
C ASP A 283 4.75 -22.11 7.93
N GLY A 284 4.38 -20.92 7.49
CA GLY A 284 5.29 -19.82 7.19
C GLY A 284 6.16 -20.05 5.96
N LYS A 285 5.74 -20.89 5.03
CA LYS A 285 6.49 -21.16 3.79
C LYS A 285 6.47 -19.94 2.89
N ILE A 286 5.30 -19.33 2.71
CA ILE A 286 5.10 -18.19 1.81
C ILE A 286 5.83 -16.96 2.32
N VAL A 287 5.72 -16.65 3.62
CA VAL A 287 6.42 -15.50 4.20
C VAL A 287 7.94 -15.65 4.14
N ARG A 288 8.49 -16.88 4.32
CA ARG A 288 9.94 -17.10 4.17
C ARG A 288 10.41 -16.83 2.76
N GLU A 289 9.64 -17.29 1.75
CA GLU A 289 9.95 -17.03 0.35
C GLU A 289 9.87 -15.53 0.05
N PHE A 290 8.82 -14.85 0.52
CA PHE A 290 8.70 -13.39 0.40
C PHE A 290 9.89 -12.65 1.03
N ILE A 291 10.33 -13.05 2.21
CA ILE A 291 11.49 -12.45 2.89
C ILE A 291 12.78 -12.69 2.10
N LEU A 292 12.97 -13.92 1.59
CA LEU A 292 14.15 -14.29 0.82
C LEU A 292 14.26 -13.50 -0.48
N GLU A 293 13.15 -13.26 -1.16
CA GLU A 293 13.09 -12.60 -2.46
C GLU A 293 12.88 -11.08 -2.33
N ALA A 294 11.67 -10.65 -1.99
CA ALA A 294 11.33 -9.23 -1.89
C ALA A 294 11.97 -8.55 -0.67
N GLY A 295 12.02 -9.25 0.48
CA GLY A 295 12.69 -8.74 1.68
C GLY A 295 14.17 -8.45 1.45
N ALA A 296 14.88 -9.33 0.73
CA ALA A 296 16.28 -9.10 0.39
C ALA A 296 16.45 -7.91 -0.58
N ALA A 297 15.53 -7.71 -1.53
CA ALA A 297 15.55 -6.54 -2.41
C ALA A 297 15.32 -5.23 -1.63
N ILE A 298 14.38 -5.22 -0.69
CA ILE A 298 14.13 -4.10 0.22
C ILE A 298 15.38 -3.81 1.05
N GLN A 299 15.96 -4.82 1.67
CA GLN A 299 17.17 -4.70 2.48
C GLN A 299 18.34 -4.07 1.68
N ARG A 300 18.64 -4.61 0.48
CA ARG A 300 19.71 -4.05 -0.39
C ARG A 300 19.45 -2.58 -0.74
N SER A 301 18.18 -2.23 -0.99
CA SER A 301 17.81 -0.86 -1.37
C SER A 301 17.89 0.13 -0.23
N LEU A 302 17.68 -0.31 1.01
CA LEU A 302 17.69 0.54 2.21
C LEU A 302 19.02 0.45 2.99
N ALA A 303 19.90 -0.52 2.69
CA ALA A 303 21.17 -0.67 3.38
C ALA A 303 22.05 0.58 3.24
N LYS A 304 22.75 0.96 4.30
CA LYS A 304 23.80 1.98 4.27
C LYS A 304 25.00 1.41 3.53
N GLU A 305 25.59 2.19 2.59
CA GLU A 305 26.89 1.88 2.02
C GLU A 305 28.02 2.02 3.05
#